data_6ce6b72f10efbc59443870a1af76c46e
#
_entry.id   6ce6b72f10efbc59443870a1af76c46e
#
_cell.length_a   1.000
_cell.length_b   1.000
_cell.length_c   1.000
_cell.angle_alpha   90.00
_cell.angle_beta   90.00
_cell.angle_gamma   90.00
#
_symmetry.space_group_name_H-M   'P 1'
#
loop_
_entity.id
_entity.type
_entity.pdbx_description
1 polymer ?
#
loop_
_entity_poly.entity_id
_entity_poly.type
_entity_poly.pdbx_seq_one_letter_code
_entity_poly.pdbx_strand_id
1 'polypeptide(L)'
;MKSRDNLLRLKHFQVQEKTRQLAQIDMMLAEFERMAGDLQNQIDVEEKKAGITDVSHFAYPTFAKAARTRVENLENSINDLREKRAPAEEALKEAEEELRKAELKEARGGSGDTTDPVVEEQIERRMMIG
;
A
#
# COMPACT_ATOMS: atom_id res chain seq x y z
N MET A 1 22.65 -1.01 -25.69
CA MET A 1 23.24 0.31 -25.63
C MET A 1 22.99 0.97 -24.31
N LYS A 2 23.95 1.79 -23.86
CA LYS A 2 23.92 2.36 -22.51
C LYS A 2 22.67 3.17 -22.20
N SER A 3 22.13 3.95 -23.17
CA SER A 3 20.95 4.78 -22.93
C SER A 3 19.67 3.97 -22.73
N ARG A 4 19.53 2.86 -23.45
CA ARG A 4 18.39 1.95 -23.29
C ARG A 4 18.46 1.18 -21.97
N ASP A 5 19.66 0.69 -21.64
CA ASP A 5 19.90 -0.01 -20.38
C ASP A 5 19.61 0.93 -19.19
N ASN A 6 20.02 2.19 -19.30
CA ASN A 6 19.75 3.18 -18.27
C ASN A 6 18.26 3.49 -18.13
N LEU A 7 17.54 3.54 -19.26
CA LEU A 7 16.08 3.74 -19.23
C LEU A 7 15.39 2.56 -18.54
N LEU A 8 15.75 1.32 -18.88
CA LEU A 8 15.19 0.14 -18.24
C LEU A 8 15.49 0.11 -16.74
N ARG A 9 16.73 0.43 -16.34
CA ARG A 9 17.11 0.51 -14.93
C ARG A 9 16.25 1.56 -14.21
N LEU A 10 16.05 2.71 -14.83
CA LEU A 10 15.22 3.76 -14.24
C LEU A 10 13.78 3.27 -14.05
N LYS A 11 13.22 2.62 -15.07
CA LYS A 11 11.84 2.10 -14.99
C LYS A 11 11.71 1.02 -13.92
N HIS A 12 12.68 0.10 -13.81
CA HIS A 12 12.73 -0.88 -12.74
C HIS A 12 12.80 -0.23 -11.36
N PHE A 13 13.67 0.78 -11.24
CA PHE A 13 13.81 1.52 -10.00
C PHE A 13 12.49 2.19 -9.59
N GLN A 14 11.80 2.79 -10.55
CA GLN A 14 10.50 3.44 -10.30
C GLN A 14 9.47 2.44 -9.78
N VAL A 15 9.41 1.24 -10.38
CA VAL A 15 8.52 0.18 -9.92
C VAL A 15 8.87 -0.24 -8.49
N GLN A 16 10.16 -0.43 -8.19
CA GLN A 16 10.61 -0.80 -6.84
C GLN A 16 10.23 0.27 -5.81
N GLU A 17 10.41 1.55 -6.16
CA GLU A 17 10.07 2.66 -5.28
C GLU A 17 8.56 2.72 -5.00
N LYS A 18 7.75 2.55 -6.04
CA LYS A 18 6.29 2.57 -5.86
C LYS A 18 5.79 1.35 -5.08
N THR A 19 6.39 0.19 -5.32
CA THR A 19 6.10 -1.02 -4.53
C THR A 19 6.43 -0.80 -3.06
N ARG A 20 7.59 -0.20 -2.78
CA ARG A 20 8.02 0.07 -1.41
C ARG A 20 7.10 1.07 -0.72
N GLN A 21 6.70 2.13 -1.41
CA GLN A 21 5.78 3.13 -0.87
C GLN A 21 4.43 2.51 -0.50
N LEU A 22 3.89 1.68 -1.38
CA LEU A 22 2.63 0.98 -1.12
C LEU A 22 2.76 0.02 0.06
N ALA A 23 3.86 -0.74 0.12
CA ALA A 23 4.13 -1.66 1.21
C ALA A 23 4.23 -0.93 2.56
N GLN A 24 4.85 0.25 2.59
CA GLN A 24 4.94 1.07 3.81
C GLN A 24 3.55 1.49 4.29
N ILE A 25 2.68 1.92 3.38
CA ILE A 25 1.31 2.29 3.73
C ILE A 25 0.58 1.08 4.31
N ASP A 26 0.70 -0.09 3.68
CA ASP A 26 0.05 -1.31 4.14
C ASP A 26 0.56 -1.76 5.51
N MET A 27 1.86 -1.61 5.77
CA MET A 27 2.44 -1.91 7.07
C MET A 27 1.90 -0.97 8.16
N MET A 28 1.81 0.31 7.87
CA MET A 28 1.27 1.30 8.81
C MET A 28 -0.21 1.04 9.08
N LEU A 29 -0.99 0.71 8.06
CA LEU A 29 -2.39 0.34 8.22
C LEU A 29 -2.55 -0.86 9.14
N ALA A 30 -1.79 -1.93 8.90
CA ALA A 30 -1.84 -3.13 9.71
C ALA A 30 -1.50 -2.83 11.18
N GLU A 31 -0.47 -2.02 11.42
CA GLU A 31 -0.05 -1.65 12.77
C GLU A 31 -1.11 -0.82 13.48
N PHE A 32 -1.67 0.19 12.82
CA PHE A 32 -2.69 1.04 13.42
C PHE A 32 -3.99 0.28 13.69
N GLU A 33 -4.38 -0.62 12.79
CA GLU A 33 -5.55 -1.47 12.99
C GLU A 33 -5.34 -2.41 14.18
N ARG A 34 -4.14 -2.96 14.35
CA ARG A 34 -3.79 -3.80 15.50
C ARG A 34 -3.88 -3.00 16.79
N MET A 35 -3.29 -1.80 16.79
CA MET A 35 -3.31 -0.92 17.99
C MET A 35 -4.74 -0.53 18.38
N ALA A 36 -5.56 -0.18 17.39
CA ALA A 36 -6.96 0.18 17.62
C ALA A 36 -7.74 -1.02 18.17
N GLY A 37 -7.51 -2.21 17.65
CA GLY A 37 -8.13 -3.44 18.13
C GLY A 37 -7.74 -3.78 19.57
N ASP A 38 -6.46 -3.65 19.88
CA ASP A 38 -5.96 -3.89 21.25
C ASP A 38 -6.58 -2.91 22.25
N LEU A 39 -6.64 -1.63 21.90
CA LEU A 39 -7.26 -0.61 22.74
C LEU A 39 -8.76 -0.87 22.93
N GLN A 40 -9.46 -1.26 21.87
CA GLN A 40 -10.87 -1.58 21.96
C GLN A 40 -11.11 -2.76 22.91
N ASN A 41 -10.27 -3.78 22.86
CA ASN A 41 -10.34 -4.92 23.78
C ASN A 41 -10.14 -4.47 25.21
N GLN A 42 -9.19 -3.58 25.47
CA GLN A 42 -8.96 -3.03 26.81
C GLN A 42 -10.16 -2.21 27.31
N ILE A 43 -10.77 -1.43 26.43
CA ILE A 43 -12.00 -0.67 26.73
C ILE A 43 -13.11 -1.64 27.15
N ASP A 44 -13.32 -2.70 26.38
CA ASP A 44 -14.36 -3.69 26.64
C ASP A 44 -14.16 -4.36 28.01
N VAL A 45 -12.91 -4.69 28.35
CA VAL A 45 -12.58 -5.26 29.67
C VAL A 45 -12.90 -4.29 30.79
N GLU A 46 -12.48 -3.01 30.65
CA GLU A 46 -12.71 -2.01 31.68
C GLU A 46 -14.20 -1.69 31.87
N GLU A 47 -14.94 -1.58 30.78
CA GLU A 47 -16.38 -1.37 30.83
C GLU A 47 -17.09 -2.54 31.52
N LYS A 48 -16.67 -3.76 31.23
CA LYS A 48 -17.24 -4.96 31.83
C LYS A 48 -16.97 -5.01 33.34
N LYS A 49 -15.76 -4.67 33.77
CA LYS A 49 -15.40 -4.61 35.19
C LYS A 49 -16.21 -3.54 35.91
N ALA A 50 -16.41 -2.39 35.30
CA ALA A 50 -17.16 -1.29 35.90
C ALA A 50 -18.67 -1.51 35.85
N GLY A 51 -19.15 -2.32 34.93
CA GLY A 51 -20.58 -2.50 34.67
C GLY A 51 -21.23 -1.26 34.05
N ILE A 52 -20.44 -0.38 33.43
CA ILE A 52 -20.89 0.90 32.89
C ILE A 52 -20.37 0.98 31.45
N THR A 53 -21.29 1.22 30.48
CA THR A 53 -20.96 1.39 29.06
C THR A 53 -21.20 2.82 28.57
N ASP A 54 -21.91 3.62 29.34
CA ASP A 54 -22.21 5.02 29.01
C ASP A 54 -21.00 5.91 29.33
N VAL A 55 -20.36 6.44 28.31
CA VAL A 55 -19.18 7.29 28.40
C VAL A 55 -19.46 8.56 29.21
N SER A 56 -20.69 9.05 29.17
CA SER A 56 -21.09 10.27 29.89
C SER A 56 -21.35 10.04 31.38
N HIS A 57 -21.43 8.79 31.83
CA HIS A 57 -21.64 8.44 33.23
C HIS A 57 -20.47 8.91 34.05
N PHE A 58 -20.76 9.54 35.25
CA PHE A 58 -19.69 10.09 36.08
C PHE A 58 -18.67 9.06 36.60
N ALA A 59 -19.10 7.79 36.72
CA ALA A 59 -18.24 6.69 37.14
C ALA A 59 -17.62 5.89 36.00
N TYR A 60 -17.75 6.38 34.77
CA TYR A 60 -17.11 5.70 33.63
C TYR A 60 -15.59 5.67 33.83
N PRO A 61 -14.92 4.54 33.55
CA PRO A 61 -13.47 4.41 33.82
C PRO A 61 -12.65 5.46 33.03
N THR A 62 -11.79 6.17 33.75
CA THR A 62 -10.93 7.20 33.14
C THR A 62 -10.03 6.63 32.07
N PHE A 63 -9.48 5.44 32.33
CA PHE A 63 -8.64 4.75 31.33
C PHE A 63 -9.41 4.47 30.03
N ALA A 64 -10.63 3.95 30.15
CA ALA A 64 -11.46 3.63 28.99
C ALA A 64 -11.82 4.89 28.19
N LYS A 65 -12.08 6.00 28.89
CA LYS A 65 -12.37 7.27 28.25
C LYS A 65 -11.19 7.78 27.44
N ALA A 66 -9.98 7.73 28.00
CA ALA A 66 -8.76 8.13 27.31
C ALA A 66 -8.47 7.19 26.12
N ALA A 67 -8.67 5.90 26.32
CA ALA A 67 -8.46 4.90 25.27
C ALA A 67 -9.42 5.10 24.09
N ARG A 68 -10.67 5.48 24.34
CA ARG A 68 -11.63 5.79 23.27
C ARG A 68 -11.16 6.95 22.39
N THR A 69 -10.61 7.98 22.99
CA THR A 69 -10.03 9.11 22.26
C THR A 69 -8.87 8.64 21.36
N ARG A 70 -8.01 7.76 21.88
CA ARG A 70 -6.90 7.20 21.12
C ARG A 70 -7.38 6.34 19.97
N VAL A 71 -8.42 5.52 20.18
CA VAL A 71 -9.02 4.72 19.10
C VAL A 71 -9.55 5.62 17.99
N GLU A 72 -10.26 6.68 18.37
CA GLU A 72 -10.79 7.65 17.41
C GLU A 72 -9.67 8.30 16.60
N ASN A 73 -8.59 8.70 17.24
CA ASN A 73 -7.43 9.27 16.54
C ASN A 73 -6.78 8.25 15.61
N LEU A 74 -6.67 6.99 16.04
CA LEU A 74 -6.14 5.92 15.19
C LEU A 74 -7.05 5.66 13.98
N GLU A 75 -8.36 5.66 14.17
CA GLU A 75 -9.32 5.48 13.08
C GLU A 75 -9.21 6.60 12.05
N ASN A 76 -9.00 7.84 12.50
CA ASN A 76 -8.78 8.98 11.60
C ASN A 76 -7.49 8.78 10.80
N SER A 77 -6.42 8.33 11.44
CA SER A 77 -5.15 8.05 10.77
C SER A 77 -5.27 6.90 9.78
N ILE A 78 -6.03 5.86 10.14
CA ILE A 78 -6.33 4.73 9.25
C ILE A 78 -7.07 5.21 7.99
N ASN A 79 -8.07 6.04 8.16
CA ASN A 79 -8.82 6.59 7.03
C ASN A 79 -7.94 7.44 6.12
N ASP A 80 -7.06 8.26 6.70
CA ASP A 80 -6.10 9.06 5.93
C ASP A 80 -5.15 8.18 5.12
N LEU A 81 -4.66 7.09 5.73
CA LEU A 81 -3.79 6.14 5.04
C LEU A 81 -4.50 5.41 3.91
N ARG A 82 -5.77 5.04 4.12
CA ARG A 82 -6.57 4.41 3.07
C ARG A 82 -6.77 5.34 1.87
N GLU A 83 -6.97 6.62 2.13
CA GLU A 83 -7.07 7.63 1.07
C GLU A 83 -5.76 7.78 0.30
N LYS A 84 -4.62 7.64 0.97
CA LYS A 84 -3.29 7.68 0.33
C LYS A 84 -2.97 6.39 -0.41
N ARG A 85 -3.56 5.27 0.01
CA ARG A 85 -3.28 3.97 -0.58
C ARG A 85 -3.74 3.89 -2.04
N ALA A 86 -4.93 4.39 -2.34
CA ALA A 86 -5.48 4.33 -3.70
C ALA A 86 -4.57 4.99 -4.74
N PRO A 87 -4.12 6.26 -4.56
CA PRO A 87 -3.18 6.85 -5.51
C PRO A 87 -1.82 6.18 -5.53
N ALA A 88 -1.35 5.61 -4.41
CA ALA A 88 -0.10 4.87 -4.39
C ALA A 88 -0.19 3.58 -5.20
N GLU A 89 -1.31 2.87 -5.12
CA GLU A 89 -1.57 1.68 -5.92
C GLU A 89 -1.65 2.03 -7.41
N GLU A 90 -2.31 3.12 -7.75
CA GLU A 90 -2.40 3.60 -9.13
C GLU A 90 -1.02 4.01 -9.67
N ALA A 91 -0.21 4.68 -8.84
CA ALA A 91 1.15 5.06 -9.24
C ALA A 91 2.02 3.82 -9.52
N LEU A 92 1.84 2.74 -8.75
CA LEU A 92 2.53 1.48 -9.01
C LEU A 92 2.10 0.89 -10.36
N LYS A 93 0.81 0.85 -10.63
CA LYS A 93 0.29 0.35 -11.90
C LYS A 93 0.84 1.14 -13.10
N GLU A 94 0.89 2.46 -12.97
CA GLU A 94 1.48 3.32 -14.01
C GLU A 94 2.96 3.03 -14.22
N ALA A 95 3.71 2.85 -13.14
CA ALA A 95 5.13 2.52 -13.22
C ALA A 95 5.36 1.16 -13.89
N GLU A 96 4.53 0.18 -13.55
CA GLU A 96 4.58 -1.15 -14.17
C GLU A 96 4.26 -1.09 -15.67
N GLU A 97 3.28 -0.29 -16.06
CA GLU A 97 2.93 -0.09 -17.47
C GLU A 97 4.06 0.60 -18.23
N GLU A 98 4.71 1.60 -17.63
CA GLU A 98 5.86 2.27 -18.23
C GLU A 98 7.03 1.30 -18.40
N LEU A 99 7.26 0.43 -17.44
CA LEU A 99 8.29 -0.60 -17.54
C LEU A 99 7.97 -1.57 -18.68
N ARG A 100 6.72 -2.01 -18.77
CA ARG A 100 6.29 -2.90 -19.84
C ARG A 100 6.55 -2.30 -21.22
N LYS A 101 6.20 -1.03 -21.41
CA LYS A 101 6.44 -0.30 -22.65
C LYS A 101 7.94 -0.22 -22.98
N ALA A 102 8.75 0.06 -21.97
CA ALA A 102 10.20 0.15 -22.13
C ALA A 102 10.82 -1.20 -22.51
N GLU A 103 10.34 -2.28 -21.90
CA GLU A 103 10.81 -3.64 -22.23
C GLU A 103 10.42 -4.04 -23.65
N LEU A 104 9.22 -3.71 -24.12
CA LEU A 104 8.79 -3.94 -25.49
C LEU A 104 9.67 -3.18 -26.48
N LYS A 105 9.96 -1.94 -26.17
CA LYS A 105 10.83 -1.08 -26.98
C LYS A 105 12.24 -1.66 -27.07
N GLU A 106 12.77 -2.15 -25.96
CA GLU A 106 14.09 -2.81 -25.91
C GLU A 106 14.11 -4.07 -26.75
N ALA A 107 13.07 -4.90 -26.66
CA ALA A 107 12.95 -6.11 -27.46
C ALA A 107 12.95 -5.81 -28.96
N ARG A 108 12.26 -4.75 -29.39
CA ARG A 108 12.25 -4.31 -30.80
C ARG A 108 13.61 -3.77 -31.24
N GLY A 109 14.22 -2.94 -30.40
CA GLY A 109 15.52 -2.34 -30.70
C GLY A 109 16.67 -3.32 -30.64
N GLY A 110 16.61 -4.28 -29.69
CA GLY A 110 17.64 -5.29 -29.48
C GLY A 110 17.77 -6.31 -30.61
N SER A 111 16.70 -6.52 -31.38
CA SER A 111 16.69 -7.46 -32.52
C SER A 111 17.04 -6.80 -33.85
N GLY A 112 17.47 -5.54 -33.86
CA GLY A 112 17.79 -4.81 -35.09
C GLY A 112 16.54 -4.38 -35.85
N ASP A 113 16.52 -4.57 -37.17
CA ASP A 113 15.42 -4.09 -38.00
C ASP A 113 14.20 -5.01 -38.00
N THR A 114 14.31 -6.19 -37.40
CA THR A 114 13.20 -7.15 -37.38
C THR A 114 12.57 -7.23 -36.00
N THR A 115 11.30 -6.89 -35.95
CA THR A 115 10.49 -7.11 -34.75
C THR A 115 9.97 -8.53 -34.77
N ASP A 116 10.30 -9.33 -33.79
CA ASP A 116 9.78 -10.69 -33.67
C ASP A 116 8.45 -10.64 -32.89
N PRO A 117 7.30 -10.90 -33.56
CA PRO A 117 6.01 -10.88 -32.88
C PRO A 117 5.89 -11.88 -31.74
N VAL A 118 6.62 -12.99 -31.82
CA VAL A 118 6.64 -14.02 -30.79
C VAL A 118 7.29 -13.49 -29.51
N VAL A 119 8.38 -12.71 -29.65
CA VAL A 119 9.06 -12.10 -28.50
C VAL A 119 8.15 -11.09 -27.81
N GLU A 120 7.48 -10.24 -28.57
CA GLU A 120 6.54 -9.26 -28.02
C GLU A 120 5.40 -9.95 -27.28
N GLU A 121 4.83 -10.99 -27.87
CA GLU A 121 3.76 -11.76 -27.26
C GLU A 121 4.21 -12.42 -25.95
N GLN A 122 5.42 -12.98 -25.92
CA GLN A 122 5.97 -13.59 -24.72
C GLN A 122 6.18 -12.56 -23.60
N ILE A 123 6.67 -11.37 -23.94
CA ILE A 123 6.86 -10.30 -22.96
C ILE A 123 5.52 -9.86 -22.38
N GLU A 124 4.53 -9.65 -23.23
CA GLU A 124 3.18 -9.26 -22.81
C GLU A 124 2.55 -10.32 -21.92
N ARG A 125 2.66 -11.61 -22.25
CA ARG A 125 2.17 -12.70 -21.43
C ARG A 125 2.83 -12.73 -20.04
N ARG A 126 4.14 -12.52 -20.00
CA ARG A 126 4.89 -12.48 -18.74
C ARG A 126 4.40 -11.35 -17.84
N MET A 127 4.13 -10.18 -18.43
CA MET A 127 3.64 -9.03 -17.69
C MET A 127 2.20 -9.22 -17.18
N MET A 128 1.38 -9.93 -17.93
CA MET A 128 0.01 -10.22 -17.56
C MET A 128 -0.10 -11.25 -16.42
N ILE A 129 0.82 -12.20 -16.38
CA ILE A 129 0.82 -13.29 -15.39
C ILE A 129 1.42 -12.84 -14.06
N GLY A 130 2.38 -11.96 -14.12
CA GLY A 130 3.03 -11.41 -12.92
C GLY A 130 2.17 -10.41 -12.23
#